data_3b247094475c7455a7d4e65e1a86f295
#
_entry.id   3b247094475c7455a7d4e65e1a86f295
#
_cell.length_a   1.000
_cell.length_b   1.000
_cell.length_c   1.000
_cell.angle_alpha   90.00
_cell.angle_beta   90.00
_cell.angle_gamma   90.00
#
_symmetry.space_group_name_H-M   'P 1'
#
loop_
_entity.id
_entity.type
_entity.pdbx_description
1 polymer ?
#
loop_
_entity_poly.entity_id
_entity_poly.type
_entity_poly.pdbx_seq_one_letter_code
_entity_poly.pdbx_strand_id
1 'polypeptide(L)'
;MKHFVLTLIASTTLLTPAMGQSQVTAVSTNTAKLNIEALQNQEQTARLSRYLLAGYNTLCLPLSLTADQVAAAAKDVRIERLAAIKEEGGALKLYFVDCTAEGIQAGVPYLVYSSTTQYLRADNTDALTIDAKLKAIRLSDDEGNQVTFSSSWESLAKEGRYGIPAQQAVTPLESVLIRTEGDKQFLPTRCGFSWDRQSATARELKIEHSATMDEVTAIVGIENIKAAADYYDLSGRKVSGQARKGVFITGGDKVLVK
;
A
#
# COMPACT_ATOMS: atom_id res chain seq x y z
N MET A 1 -3.18 -82.89 35.91
CA MET A 1 -2.87 -81.48 36.21
C MET A 1 -2.24 -80.91 34.96
N LYS A 2 -2.99 -80.05 34.28
CA LYS A 2 -2.54 -79.37 33.04
C LYS A 2 -2.20 -77.90 33.41
N HIS A 3 -0.92 -77.57 33.30
CA HIS A 3 -0.48 -76.17 33.53
C HIS A 3 -0.75 -75.33 32.27
N PHE A 4 -1.59 -74.30 32.41
CA PHE A 4 -1.81 -73.26 31.41
C PHE A 4 -0.75 -72.17 31.63
N VAL A 5 0.14 -72.00 30.67
CA VAL A 5 1.07 -70.88 30.66
C VAL A 5 0.39 -69.71 29.89
N LEU A 6 0.08 -68.62 30.61
CA LEU A 6 -0.48 -67.41 30.04
C LEU A 6 0.67 -66.49 29.58
N THR A 7 0.88 -66.47 28.30
CA THR A 7 1.87 -65.50 27.70
C THR A 7 1.27 -64.16 27.56
N LEU A 8 1.72 -63.17 28.35
CA LEU A 8 1.32 -61.83 28.32
C LEU A 8 2.11 -61.06 27.17
N ILE A 9 1.47 -60.81 26.08
CA ILE A 9 2.06 -59.98 24.99
C ILE A 9 1.85 -58.49 25.35
N ALA A 10 2.90 -57.84 25.80
CA ALA A 10 2.91 -56.41 26.01
C ALA A 10 3.06 -55.71 24.64
N SER A 11 1.97 -55.19 24.10
CA SER A 11 2.01 -54.33 22.93
C SER A 11 2.48 -52.94 23.34
N THR A 12 3.74 -52.61 23.07
CA THR A 12 4.26 -51.25 23.14
C THR A 12 3.72 -50.44 21.94
N THR A 13 2.67 -49.67 22.15
CA THR A 13 2.26 -48.65 21.22
C THR A 13 3.30 -47.52 21.22
N LEU A 14 4.13 -47.50 20.19
CA LEU A 14 4.96 -46.33 19.86
C LEU A 14 4.01 -45.19 19.53
N LEU A 15 3.82 -44.28 20.49
CA LEU A 15 3.28 -42.93 20.20
C LEU A 15 4.31 -42.21 19.36
N THR A 16 4.14 -42.24 18.04
CA THR A 16 4.78 -41.26 17.16
C THR A 16 4.24 -39.90 17.53
N PRO A 17 5.09 -38.91 17.89
CA PRO A 17 4.62 -37.56 18.05
C PRO A 17 4.04 -37.15 16.71
N ALA A 18 2.75 -36.82 16.66
CA ALA A 18 2.16 -36.14 15.53
C ALA A 18 2.99 -34.87 15.34
N MET A 19 3.77 -34.80 14.26
CA MET A 19 4.39 -33.56 13.84
C MET A 19 3.24 -32.58 13.62
N GLY A 20 3.06 -31.64 14.57
CA GLY A 20 2.04 -30.65 14.50
C GLY A 20 2.26 -29.86 13.21
N GLN A 21 1.34 -30.02 12.27
CA GLN A 21 1.29 -29.10 11.14
C GLN A 21 1.19 -27.70 11.73
N SER A 22 2.19 -26.87 11.49
CA SER A 22 2.18 -25.47 11.89
C SER A 22 0.93 -24.85 11.27
N GLN A 23 -0.04 -24.55 12.12
CA GLN A 23 -1.34 -24.02 11.67
C GLN A 23 -1.12 -22.56 11.27
N VAL A 24 -1.29 -22.27 9.99
CA VAL A 24 -1.18 -20.90 9.47
C VAL A 24 -2.47 -20.15 9.77
N THR A 25 -2.38 -19.06 10.53
CA THR A 25 -3.51 -18.18 10.80
C THR A 25 -3.77 -17.28 9.60
N ALA A 26 -4.96 -17.39 9.00
CA ALA A 26 -5.34 -16.57 7.86
C ALA A 26 -5.76 -15.18 8.32
N VAL A 27 -5.08 -14.14 7.81
CA VAL A 27 -5.43 -12.72 8.01
C VAL A 27 -6.08 -12.20 6.74
N SER A 28 -7.40 -12.14 6.74
CA SER A 28 -8.19 -11.67 5.61
C SER A 28 -8.28 -10.15 5.60
N THR A 29 -8.16 -9.56 4.41
CA THR A 29 -8.42 -8.13 4.16
C THR A 29 -9.87 -7.87 3.73
N ASN A 30 -10.71 -8.90 3.74
CA ASN A 30 -12.13 -8.81 3.34
C ASN A 30 -13.06 -8.87 4.56
N THR A 31 -12.69 -8.18 5.62
CA THR A 31 -13.35 -8.11 6.92
C THR A 31 -13.59 -6.65 7.29
N ALA A 32 -14.42 -6.37 8.31
CA ALA A 32 -14.64 -5.01 8.78
C ALA A 32 -13.40 -4.40 9.47
N LYS A 33 -12.54 -5.25 10.06
CA LYS A 33 -11.30 -4.85 10.74
C LYS A 33 -10.19 -5.85 10.44
N LEU A 34 -9.00 -5.34 10.14
CA LEU A 34 -7.80 -6.16 9.91
C LEU A 34 -7.23 -6.65 11.24
N ASN A 35 -6.97 -7.95 11.34
CA ASN A 35 -6.33 -8.53 12.52
C ASN A 35 -4.80 -8.35 12.44
N ILE A 36 -4.32 -7.17 12.84
CA ILE A 36 -2.88 -6.85 12.86
C ILE A 36 -2.15 -7.59 13.98
N GLU A 37 -2.82 -7.84 15.10
CA GLU A 37 -2.25 -8.57 16.25
C GLU A 37 -1.79 -9.96 15.84
N ALA A 38 -2.57 -10.65 15.00
CA ALA A 38 -2.16 -11.96 14.49
C ALA A 38 -0.89 -11.88 13.63
N LEU A 39 -0.68 -10.80 12.87
CA LEU A 39 0.55 -10.59 12.10
C LEU A 39 1.76 -10.29 13.00
N GLN A 40 1.53 -9.59 14.11
CA GLN A 40 2.58 -9.22 15.07
C GLN A 40 2.99 -10.39 15.97
N ASN A 41 2.16 -11.42 16.09
CA ASN A 41 2.47 -12.61 16.89
C ASN A 41 3.48 -13.49 16.15
N GLN A 42 4.73 -13.52 16.64
CA GLN A 42 5.82 -14.30 16.06
C GLN A 42 5.81 -15.78 16.50
N GLU A 43 4.94 -16.16 17.44
CA GLU A 43 4.82 -17.54 17.90
C GLU A 43 4.00 -18.42 16.94
N GLN A 44 3.24 -17.77 16.05
CA GLN A 44 2.38 -18.43 15.07
C GLN A 44 2.60 -17.86 13.68
N THR A 45 2.60 -18.72 12.68
CA THR A 45 2.60 -18.25 11.29
C THR A 45 1.25 -17.63 10.96
N ALA A 46 1.25 -16.37 10.55
CA ALA A 46 0.07 -15.66 10.06
C ALA A 46 0.29 -15.22 8.61
N ARG A 47 -0.71 -15.47 7.77
CA ARG A 47 -0.69 -15.11 6.34
C ARG A 47 -1.69 -14.03 6.04
N LEU A 48 -1.19 -12.87 5.65
CA LEU A 48 -2.02 -11.81 5.07
C LEU A 48 -2.35 -12.18 3.63
N SER A 49 -3.63 -12.06 3.28
CA SER A 49 -4.11 -12.30 1.91
C SER A 49 -4.93 -11.11 1.43
N ARG A 50 -4.45 -10.46 0.35
CA ARG A 50 -5.12 -9.34 -0.32
C ARG A 50 -5.50 -9.73 -1.74
N TYR A 51 -6.78 -9.74 -2.04
CA TYR A 51 -7.30 -10.01 -3.37
C TYR A 51 -7.14 -8.79 -4.28
N LEU A 52 -6.39 -8.96 -5.37
CA LEU A 52 -6.18 -7.97 -6.43
C LEU A 52 -7.02 -8.37 -7.64
N LEU A 53 -7.72 -7.41 -8.20
CA LEU A 53 -8.36 -7.57 -9.52
C LEU A 53 -7.33 -7.30 -10.61
N ALA A 54 -7.53 -7.86 -11.80
CA ALA A 54 -6.78 -7.45 -12.97
C ALA A 54 -6.96 -5.95 -13.21
N GLY A 55 -5.89 -5.24 -13.54
CA GLY A 55 -5.86 -3.79 -13.66
C GLY A 55 -5.43 -3.10 -12.36
N TYR A 56 -5.84 -1.84 -12.19
CA TYR A 56 -5.43 -1.01 -11.06
C TYR A 56 -6.24 -1.29 -9.80
N ASN A 57 -5.51 -1.36 -8.68
CA ASN A 57 -6.03 -1.52 -7.33
C ASN A 57 -5.37 -0.48 -6.43
N THR A 58 -5.99 -0.16 -5.30
CA THR A 58 -5.30 0.56 -4.22
C THR A 58 -4.85 -0.43 -3.13
N LEU A 59 -3.70 -0.18 -2.53
CA LEU A 59 -3.08 -1.06 -1.54
C LEU A 59 -2.41 -0.25 -0.43
N CYS A 60 -2.63 -0.68 0.81
CA CYS A 60 -1.85 -0.26 1.97
C CYS A 60 -1.72 -1.48 2.89
N LEU A 61 -0.51 -1.86 3.21
CA LEU A 61 -0.24 -3.04 4.04
C LEU A 61 0.33 -2.64 5.40
N PRO A 62 0.06 -3.38 6.48
CA PRO A 62 0.69 -3.15 7.78
C PRO A 62 2.10 -3.73 7.86
N LEU A 63 2.66 -4.17 6.75
CA LEU A 63 3.97 -4.80 6.65
C LEU A 63 4.75 -4.23 5.46
N SER A 64 6.07 -4.16 5.60
CA SER A 64 6.97 -3.78 4.52
C SER A 64 7.41 -5.02 3.76
N LEU A 65 7.47 -4.90 2.43
CA LEU A 65 7.94 -5.94 1.51
C LEU A 65 9.06 -5.35 0.65
N THR A 66 10.18 -6.03 0.54
CA THR A 66 11.20 -5.72 -0.47
C THR A 66 10.66 -6.03 -1.87
N ALA A 67 11.34 -5.57 -2.92
CA ALA A 67 10.97 -5.90 -4.31
C ALA A 67 10.87 -7.41 -4.54
N ASP A 68 11.82 -8.20 -4.04
CA ASP A 68 11.82 -9.66 -4.15
C ASP A 68 10.64 -10.29 -3.42
N GLN A 69 10.29 -9.78 -2.23
CA GLN A 69 9.14 -10.23 -1.46
C GLN A 69 7.82 -9.87 -2.16
N VAL A 70 7.73 -8.71 -2.80
CA VAL A 70 6.56 -8.34 -3.62
C VAL A 70 6.42 -9.32 -4.79
N ALA A 71 7.51 -9.61 -5.52
CA ALA A 71 7.50 -10.57 -6.63
C ALA A 71 7.14 -11.99 -6.21
N ALA A 72 7.52 -12.40 -4.99
CA ALA A 72 7.12 -13.68 -4.40
C ALA A 72 5.66 -13.69 -3.94
N ALA A 73 5.15 -12.55 -3.43
CA ALA A 73 3.79 -12.42 -2.90
C ALA A 73 2.71 -12.37 -3.99
N ALA A 74 3.01 -11.78 -5.17
CA ALA A 74 2.12 -11.67 -6.32
C ALA A 74 2.94 -11.55 -7.62
N LYS A 75 2.46 -12.20 -8.69
CA LYS A 75 3.14 -12.19 -10.00
C LYS A 75 2.74 -10.97 -10.81
N ASP A 76 3.69 -10.43 -11.59
CA ASP A 76 3.45 -9.39 -12.60
C ASP A 76 2.64 -8.21 -12.06
N VAL A 77 3.05 -7.71 -10.88
CA VAL A 77 2.49 -6.51 -10.28
C VAL A 77 3.46 -5.34 -10.43
N ARG A 78 2.89 -4.14 -10.62
CA ARG A 78 3.61 -2.87 -10.58
C ARG A 78 3.08 -2.05 -9.42
N ILE A 79 4.00 -1.54 -8.61
CA ILE A 79 3.70 -0.70 -7.43
C ILE A 79 3.99 0.74 -7.82
N GLU A 80 3.04 1.62 -7.57
CA GLU A 80 3.18 3.04 -7.87
C GLU A 80 2.83 3.88 -6.64
N ARG A 81 3.60 4.94 -6.40
CA ARG A 81 3.34 5.91 -5.33
C ARG A 81 2.85 7.23 -5.89
N LEU A 82 1.97 7.90 -5.18
CA LEU A 82 1.54 9.25 -5.49
C LEU A 82 2.72 10.22 -5.25
N ALA A 83 3.15 10.91 -6.29
CA ALA A 83 4.34 11.75 -6.29
C ALA A 83 4.01 13.25 -6.36
N ALA A 84 3.00 13.63 -7.15
CA ALA A 84 2.62 15.03 -7.33
C ALA A 84 1.16 15.16 -7.73
N ILE A 85 0.64 16.38 -7.65
CA ILE A 85 -0.66 16.76 -8.21
C ILE A 85 -0.51 18.05 -9.01
N LYS A 86 -1.32 18.21 -10.06
CA LYS A 86 -1.36 19.44 -10.87
C LYS A 86 -2.71 19.60 -11.53
N GLU A 87 -3.25 20.80 -11.48
CA GLU A 87 -4.43 21.13 -12.26
C GLU A 87 -4.06 21.40 -13.72
N GLU A 88 -4.69 20.67 -14.64
CA GLU A 88 -4.47 20.83 -16.06
C GLU A 88 -5.71 20.39 -16.86
N GLY A 89 -6.13 21.23 -17.82
CA GLY A 89 -7.23 20.90 -18.72
C GLY A 89 -8.59 20.69 -18.03
N GLY A 90 -8.82 21.34 -16.88
CA GLY A 90 -10.07 21.23 -16.11
C GLY A 90 -10.15 19.98 -15.23
N ALA A 91 -9.05 19.25 -15.08
CA ALA A 91 -8.90 18.13 -14.18
C ALA A 91 -7.74 18.36 -13.19
N LEU A 92 -7.86 17.82 -11.98
CA LEU A 92 -6.72 17.68 -11.08
C LEU A 92 -6.06 16.34 -11.36
N LYS A 93 -4.87 16.36 -11.94
CA LYS A 93 -4.07 15.20 -12.28
C LYS A 93 -3.25 14.75 -11.09
N LEU A 94 -3.30 13.45 -10.80
CA LEU A 94 -2.57 12.77 -9.75
C LEU A 94 -1.45 11.95 -10.39
N TYR A 95 -0.21 12.38 -10.26
CA TYR A 95 0.93 11.73 -10.88
C TYR A 95 1.47 10.62 -9.98
N PHE A 96 1.42 9.41 -10.50
CA PHE A 96 1.95 8.21 -9.84
C PHE A 96 3.25 7.76 -10.52
N VAL A 97 4.24 7.41 -9.71
CA VAL A 97 5.55 6.97 -10.18
C VAL A 97 5.77 5.52 -9.81
N ASP A 98 6.30 4.75 -10.75
CA ASP A 98 6.70 3.36 -10.51
C ASP A 98 7.78 3.29 -9.41
N CYS A 99 7.50 2.56 -8.37
CA CYS A 99 8.40 2.27 -7.25
C CYS A 99 8.50 0.77 -6.95
N THR A 100 8.21 -0.08 -7.94
CA THR A 100 8.24 -1.54 -7.80
C THR A 100 9.60 -2.03 -7.28
N ALA A 101 10.69 -1.42 -7.75
CA ALA A 101 12.05 -1.74 -7.29
C ALA A 101 12.33 -1.32 -5.82
N GLU A 102 11.56 -0.39 -5.27
CA GLU A 102 11.66 0.03 -3.87
C GLU A 102 10.86 -0.88 -2.93
N GLY A 103 9.88 -1.63 -3.48
CA GLY A 103 8.98 -2.47 -2.72
C GLY A 103 7.84 -1.69 -2.05
N ILE A 104 7.31 -2.23 -0.96
CA ILE A 104 6.18 -1.66 -0.20
C ILE A 104 6.64 -1.31 1.22
N GLN A 105 6.34 -0.11 1.68
CA GLN A 105 6.53 0.31 3.05
C GLN A 105 5.24 0.17 3.86
N ALA A 106 5.33 -0.33 5.07
CA ALA A 106 4.19 -0.49 5.97
C ALA A 106 3.47 0.85 6.20
N GLY A 107 2.14 0.79 6.13
CA GLY A 107 1.25 1.93 6.38
C GLY A 107 1.17 2.97 5.27
N VAL A 108 1.96 2.85 4.20
CA VAL A 108 1.96 3.76 3.05
C VAL A 108 0.92 3.31 2.03
N PRO A 109 0.08 4.20 1.49
CA PRO A 109 -0.86 3.90 0.42
C PRO A 109 -0.17 3.90 -0.96
N TYR A 110 -0.48 2.89 -1.76
CA TYR A 110 0.02 2.68 -3.11
C TYR A 110 -1.12 2.45 -4.10
N LEU A 111 -0.84 2.73 -5.36
CA LEU A 111 -1.55 2.20 -6.50
C LEU A 111 -0.83 0.92 -6.96
N VAL A 112 -1.58 -0.12 -7.28
CA VAL A 112 -1.03 -1.41 -7.71
C VAL A 112 -1.71 -1.83 -8.98
N TYR A 113 -0.93 -2.01 -10.03
CA TYR A 113 -1.39 -2.70 -11.24
C TYR A 113 -1.10 -4.19 -11.12
N SER A 114 -2.09 -5.01 -11.43
CA SER A 114 -1.95 -6.47 -11.52
C SER A 114 -2.37 -6.93 -12.91
N SER A 115 -1.53 -7.68 -13.59
CA SER A 115 -1.84 -8.21 -14.93
C SER A 115 -3.00 -9.21 -14.93
N THR A 116 -3.21 -9.87 -13.80
CA THR A 116 -4.26 -10.90 -13.62
C THR A 116 -4.98 -10.72 -12.28
N THR A 117 -6.15 -11.30 -12.17
CA THR A 117 -6.85 -11.42 -10.89
C THR A 117 -6.16 -12.48 -10.03
N GLN A 118 -5.65 -12.09 -8.86
CA GLN A 118 -4.85 -12.95 -7.99
C GLN A 118 -4.89 -12.51 -6.53
N TYR A 119 -4.27 -13.30 -5.66
CA TYR A 119 -3.99 -12.90 -4.29
C TYR A 119 -2.54 -12.46 -4.15
N LEU A 120 -2.32 -11.31 -3.53
CA LEU A 120 -1.06 -10.97 -2.89
C LEU A 120 -1.06 -11.64 -1.51
N ARG A 121 -0.05 -12.50 -1.23
CA ARG A 121 0.09 -13.23 0.02
C ARG A 121 1.45 -12.97 0.64
N ALA A 122 1.45 -12.65 1.93
CA ALA A 122 2.67 -12.45 2.71
C ALA A 122 2.53 -13.12 4.08
N ASP A 123 3.54 -13.86 4.48
CA ASP A 123 3.59 -14.56 5.76
C ASP A 123 4.43 -13.75 6.77
N ASN A 124 4.03 -13.71 8.03
CA ASN A 124 4.76 -12.96 9.07
C ASN A 124 6.12 -13.59 9.44
N THR A 125 6.44 -14.78 8.92
CA THR A 125 7.70 -15.50 9.15
C THR A 125 8.86 -15.01 8.30
N ASP A 126 8.62 -14.16 7.30
CA ASP A 126 9.61 -13.76 6.30
C ASP A 126 10.47 -12.55 6.75
N ALA A 127 10.75 -12.42 8.03
CA ALA A 127 11.49 -11.29 8.61
C ALA A 127 10.89 -9.91 8.24
N LEU A 128 9.57 -9.84 8.16
CA LEU A 128 8.87 -8.63 7.74
C LEU A 128 8.84 -7.60 8.86
N THR A 129 9.02 -6.33 8.50
CA THR A 129 8.74 -5.22 9.41
C THR A 129 7.25 -4.95 9.40
N ILE A 130 6.61 -5.16 10.56
CA ILE A 130 5.17 -4.88 10.75
C ILE A 130 5.02 -3.55 11.49
N ASP A 131 4.37 -2.59 10.85
CA ASP A 131 4.06 -1.27 11.42
C ASP A 131 2.57 -0.97 11.20
N ALA A 132 1.83 -0.91 12.30
CA ALA A 132 0.40 -0.57 12.28
C ALA A 132 0.12 0.92 12.06
N LYS A 133 1.15 1.78 12.01
CA LYS A 133 0.99 3.22 11.82
C LYS A 133 0.65 3.53 10.37
N LEU A 134 -0.52 4.13 10.17
CA LEU A 134 -0.94 4.63 8.85
C LEU A 134 -0.20 5.93 8.50
N LYS A 135 0.23 6.03 7.25
CA LYS A 135 0.97 7.16 6.67
C LYS A 135 0.19 7.69 5.48
N ALA A 136 -0.68 8.67 5.71
CA ALA A 136 -1.40 9.31 4.61
C ALA A 136 -0.44 10.20 3.79
N ILE A 137 -0.59 10.17 2.46
CA ILE A 137 0.11 11.08 1.56
C ILE A 137 -0.80 12.30 1.34
N ARG A 138 -0.28 13.49 1.61
CA ARG A 138 -0.98 14.77 1.40
C ARG A 138 -0.17 15.64 0.49
N LEU A 139 -0.80 16.08 -0.60
CA LEU A 139 -0.19 16.95 -1.60
C LEU A 139 -1.08 18.15 -1.87
N SER A 140 -0.47 19.26 -2.23
CA SER A 140 -1.14 20.48 -2.67
C SER A 140 -0.54 20.95 -4.00
N ASP A 141 -1.37 21.53 -4.86
CA ASP A 141 -0.91 22.24 -6.07
C ASP A 141 -0.79 23.76 -5.84
N ASP A 142 -0.40 24.49 -6.86
CA ASP A 142 -0.22 25.94 -6.81
C ASP A 142 -1.57 26.69 -6.73
N GLU A 143 -2.65 26.08 -7.17
CA GLU A 143 -4.01 26.60 -7.08
C GLU A 143 -4.66 26.36 -5.71
N GLY A 144 -3.94 25.72 -4.79
CA GLY A 144 -4.35 25.43 -3.41
C GLY A 144 -5.24 24.19 -3.26
N ASN A 145 -5.47 23.40 -4.33
CA ASN A 145 -6.13 22.13 -4.20
C ASN A 145 -5.31 21.20 -3.31
N GLN A 146 -5.97 20.43 -2.44
CA GLN A 146 -5.31 19.45 -1.60
C GLN A 146 -5.90 18.07 -1.83
N VAL A 147 -5.02 17.09 -2.02
CA VAL A 147 -5.40 15.67 -2.10
C VAL A 147 -4.77 14.91 -0.95
N THR A 148 -5.58 14.11 -0.27
CA THR A 148 -5.10 13.14 0.71
C THR A 148 -5.38 11.73 0.21
N PHE A 149 -4.33 10.95 0.00
CA PHE A 149 -4.40 9.52 -0.30
C PHE A 149 -4.16 8.73 0.98
N SER A 150 -5.16 7.96 1.42
CA SER A 150 -5.14 7.33 2.74
C SER A 150 -5.88 5.99 2.77
N SER A 151 -5.59 5.21 3.81
CA SER A 151 -6.20 3.92 4.11
C SER A 151 -6.68 3.86 5.55
N SER A 152 -7.27 2.71 5.92
CA SER A 152 -7.64 2.36 7.29
C SER A 152 -7.44 0.86 7.51
N TRP A 153 -7.22 0.47 8.77
CA TRP A 153 -7.25 -0.94 9.20
C TRP A 153 -8.67 -1.40 9.56
N GLU A 154 -9.61 -0.49 9.53
CA GLU A 154 -11.04 -0.75 9.68
C GLU A 154 -11.79 -0.30 8.43
N SER A 155 -13.01 -0.79 8.25
CA SER A 155 -13.88 -0.33 7.17
C SER A 155 -14.09 1.17 7.26
N LEU A 156 -13.84 1.88 6.16
CA LEU A 156 -13.92 3.33 6.08
C LEU A 156 -15.07 3.73 5.15
N ALA A 157 -15.91 4.64 5.61
CA ALA A 157 -17.00 5.19 4.78
C ALA A 157 -16.42 5.80 3.49
N LYS A 158 -17.06 5.50 2.36
CA LYS A 158 -16.67 6.02 1.04
C LYS A 158 -17.26 7.37 0.71
N GLU A 159 -18.28 7.79 1.42
CA GLU A 159 -18.99 9.03 1.14
C GLU A 159 -18.04 10.22 1.01
N GLY A 160 -18.17 10.96 -0.07
CA GLY A 160 -17.31 12.10 -0.39
C GLY A 160 -15.87 11.77 -0.77
N ARG A 161 -15.50 10.48 -0.78
CA ARG A 161 -14.15 10.01 -1.18
C ARG A 161 -14.15 9.54 -2.62
N TYR A 162 -12.98 9.63 -3.24
CA TYR A 162 -12.75 9.13 -4.59
C TYR A 162 -12.04 7.78 -4.55
N GLY A 163 -12.36 6.93 -5.49
CA GLY A 163 -11.75 5.61 -5.60
C GLY A 163 -11.77 5.09 -7.03
N ILE A 164 -10.99 4.04 -7.27
CA ILE A 164 -11.00 3.30 -8.53
C ILE A 164 -12.21 2.37 -8.52
N PRO A 165 -13.11 2.48 -9.50
CA PRO A 165 -14.25 1.55 -9.60
C PRO A 165 -13.78 0.14 -9.92
N ALA A 166 -14.32 -0.85 -9.24
CA ALA A 166 -13.96 -2.26 -9.43
C ALA A 166 -14.21 -2.77 -10.87
N GLN A 167 -15.19 -2.18 -11.57
CA GLN A 167 -15.54 -2.57 -12.93
C GLN A 167 -14.58 -2.04 -14.01
N GLN A 168 -13.73 -1.10 -13.65
CA GLN A 168 -12.71 -0.52 -14.55
C GLN A 168 -11.41 -1.32 -14.58
N ALA A 169 -11.32 -2.40 -13.82
CA ALA A 169 -10.15 -3.29 -13.86
C ALA A 169 -9.91 -3.96 -15.23
N VAL A 170 -10.81 -3.83 -16.18
CA VAL A 170 -10.77 -4.53 -17.48
C VAL A 170 -10.42 -3.61 -18.65
N THR A 171 -10.38 -2.28 -18.45
CA THR A 171 -10.06 -1.33 -19.52
C THR A 171 -8.78 -0.59 -19.21
N PRO A 172 -7.84 -0.41 -20.15
CA PRO A 172 -6.71 0.50 -19.97
C PRO A 172 -7.29 1.92 -19.86
N LEU A 173 -7.30 2.43 -18.66
CA LEU A 173 -8.09 3.59 -18.32
C LEU A 173 -7.31 4.85 -18.49
N GLU A 174 -7.95 5.71 -19.12
CA GLU A 174 -8.12 7.09 -18.68
C GLU A 174 -8.63 7.05 -17.24
N SER A 175 -7.76 7.21 -16.29
CA SER A 175 -7.90 6.88 -14.88
C SER A 175 -8.73 7.91 -14.15
N VAL A 176 -10.00 8.06 -14.51
CA VAL A 176 -10.92 8.93 -13.79
C VAL A 176 -11.33 8.28 -12.48
N LEU A 177 -11.02 8.94 -11.38
CA LEU A 177 -11.49 8.53 -10.06
C LEU A 177 -12.95 8.92 -9.89
N ILE A 178 -13.74 7.98 -9.40
CA ILE A 178 -15.17 8.20 -9.15
C ILE A 178 -15.38 8.60 -7.70
N ARG A 179 -16.07 9.71 -7.49
CA ARG A 179 -16.59 10.08 -6.17
C ARG A 179 -17.66 9.08 -5.76
N THR A 180 -17.48 8.49 -4.60
CA THR A 180 -18.42 7.51 -4.06
C THR A 180 -19.52 8.19 -3.26
N GLU A 181 -20.74 7.72 -3.44
CA GLU A 181 -21.92 8.15 -2.72
C GLU A 181 -22.54 6.96 -1.98
N GLY A 182 -23.27 7.24 -0.90
CA GLY A 182 -24.01 6.26 -0.11
C GLY A 182 -23.16 5.41 0.84
N ASP A 183 -23.77 4.36 1.41
CA ASP A 183 -23.27 3.56 2.53
C ASP A 183 -22.14 2.58 2.19
N LYS A 184 -21.50 2.72 1.03
CA LYS A 184 -20.39 1.85 0.62
C LYS A 184 -19.15 2.13 1.48
N GLN A 185 -18.34 1.10 1.69
CA GLN A 185 -17.12 1.18 2.49
C GLN A 185 -15.89 0.72 1.72
N PHE A 186 -14.75 1.37 1.99
CA PHE A 186 -13.45 0.78 1.70
C PHE A 186 -13.13 -0.22 2.81
N LEU A 187 -12.93 -1.47 2.44
CA LEU A 187 -12.45 -2.48 3.38
C LEU A 187 -10.98 -2.24 3.73
N PRO A 188 -10.46 -2.81 4.83
CA PRO A 188 -9.06 -2.69 5.21
C PRO A 188 -8.10 -2.95 4.06
N THR A 189 -6.96 -2.29 4.09
CA THR A 189 -5.90 -2.33 3.07
C THR A 189 -6.24 -1.71 1.71
N ARG A 190 -7.46 -1.21 1.53
CA ARG A 190 -7.84 -0.39 0.38
C ARG A 190 -7.66 1.08 0.72
N CYS A 191 -7.36 1.88 -0.29
CA CYS A 191 -7.13 3.31 -0.10
C CYS A 191 -8.16 4.11 -0.89
N GLY A 192 -8.43 5.32 -0.41
CA GLY A 192 -9.27 6.29 -1.07
C GLY A 192 -8.60 7.65 -1.08
N PHE A 193 -9.09 8.52 -1.95
CA PHE A 193 -8.64 9.90 -2.04
C PHE A 193 -9.72 10.82 -1.47
N SER A 194 -9.31 11.80 -0.69
CA SER A 194 -10.13 12.97 -0.39
C SER A 194 -9.54 14.18 -1.09
N TRP A 195 -10.39 15.02 -1.63
CA TRP A 195 -10.01 16.23 -2.35
C TRP A 195 -10.67 17.43 -1.70
N ASP A 196 -9.85 18.31 -1.15
CA ASP A 196 -10.24 19.66 -0.75
C ASP A 196 -10.03 20.56 -1.95
N ARG A 197 -11.12 20.80 -2.65
CA ARG A 197 -11.14 21.54 -3.92
C ARG A 197 -11.17 23.03 -3.65
N GLN A 198 -10.14 23.75 -4.10
CA GLN A 198 -10.08 25.21 -4.05
C GLN A 198 -10.28 25.84 -5.43
N SER A 199 -9.87 25.17 -6.50
CA SER A 199 -10.05 25.64 -7.85
C SER A 199 -11.52 25.55 -8.31
N ALA A 200 -11.97 26.57 -9.05
CA ALA A 200 -13.27 26.58 -9.70
C ALA A 200 -13.27 25.79 -11.04
N THR A 201 -12.11 25.53 -11.62
CA THR A 201 -11.95 24.94 -12.96
C THR A 201 -11.80 23.45 -12.93
N ALA A 202 -11.06 22.88 -11.99
CA ALA A 202 -10.93 21.43 -11.88
C ALA A 202 -12.27 20.78 -11.47
N ARG A 203 -12.75 19.83 -12.26
CA ARG A 203 -14.04 19.17 -12.05
C ARG A 203 -13.94 17.67 -11.77
N GLU A 204 -12.78 17.07 -12.05
CA GLU A 204 -12.52 15.64 -11.92
C GLU A 204 -11.10 15.38 -11.42
N LEU A 205 -10.90 14.21 -10.81
CA LEU A 205 -9.58 13.68 -10.46
C LEU A 205 -9.16 12.65 -11.49
N LYS A 206 -7.96 12.81 -12.05
CA LYS A 206 -7.37 11.85 -13.01
C LYS A 206 -6.06 11.31 -12.49
N ILE A 207 -5.83 10.01 -12.73
CA ILE A 207 -4.53 9.38 -12.47
C ILE A 207 -3.69 9.47 -13.74
N GLU A 208 -2.46 9.92 -13.59
CA GLU A 208 -1.42 9.89 -14.61
C GLU A 208 -0.28 9.01 -14.13
N HIS A 209 0.25 8.20 -15.04
CA HIS A 209 1.32 7.25 -14.75
C HIS A 209 2.64 7.75 -15.36
N SER A 210 3.68 7.79 -14.54
CA SER A 210 5.02 8.16 -14.96
C SER A 210 6.00 7.05 -14.56
N ALA A 211 6.99 6.81 -15.41
CA ALA A 211 8.00 5.79 -15.14
C ALA A 211 9.01 6.28 -14.09
N THR A 212 9.29 7.58 -14.05
CA THR A 212 10.32 8.15 -13.20
C THR A 212 9.87 9.44 -12.48
N MET A 213 10.57 9.77 -11.39
CA MET A 213 10.40 11.06 -10.70
C MET A 213 10.85 12.25 -11.57
N ASP A 214 11.83 12.05 -12.46
CA ASP A 214 12.31 13.11 -13.34
C ASP A 214 11.23 13.55 -14.34
N GLU A 215 10.44 12.60 -14.86
CA GLU A 215 9.29 12.91 -15.71
C GLU A 215 8.25 13.74 -14.95
N VAL A 216 7.90 13.34 -13.72
CA VAL A 216 6.95 14.10 -12.89
C VAL A 216 7.51 15.48 -12.58
N THR A 217 8.79 15.58 -12.23
CA THR A 217 9.45 16.87 -11.96
C THR A 217 9.42 17.80 -13.15
N ALA A 218 9.61 17.28 -14.37
CA ALA A 218 9.54 18.04 -15.59
C ALA A 218 8.13 18.60 -15.86
N ILE A 219 7.09 17.85 -15.47
CA ILE A 219 5.69 18.24 -15.70
C ILE A 219 5.20 19.24 -14.65
N VAL A 220 5.44 18.99 -13.36
CA VAL A 220 4.86 19.78 -12.26
C VAL A 220 5.79 20.86 -11.73
N GLY A 221 7.06 20.83 -12.11
CA GLY A 221 8.11 21.69 -11.56
C GLY A 221 8.58 21.23 -10.17
N ILE A 222 9.79 21.63 -9.82
CA ILE A 222 10.43 21.23 -8.54
C ILE A 222 9.66 21.75 -7.32
N GLU A 223 8.92 22.83 -7.47
CA GLU A 223 8.23 23.50 -6.34
C GLU A 223 7.08 22.69 -5.77
N ASN A 224 6.35 21.95 -6.60
CA ASN A 224 5.19 21.15 -6.17
C ASN A 224 5.55 19.79 -5.55
N ILE A 225 6.77 19.31 -5.79
CA ILE A 225 7.26 18.08 -5.15
C ILE A 225 7.65 18.31 -3.67
N LYS A 226 7.89 19.57 -3.30
CA LYS A 226 8.40 19.95 -1.98
C LYS A 226 7.45 19.74 -0.81
N ALA A 227 6.15 19.66 -1.05
CA ALA A 227 5.17 19.55 0.05
C ALA A 227 5.16 18.21 0.79
N ALA A 228 5.77 17.14 0.22
CA ALA A 228 5.73 15.79 0.75
C ALA A 228 7.07 15.28 1.34
N ALA A 229 8.17 15.98 1.13
CA ALA A 229 9.49 15.50 1.53
C ALA A 229 10.12 16.35 2.64
N ASP A 230 10.70 15.68 3.64
CA ASP A 230 11.56 16.34 4.62
C ASP A 230 12.87 16.76 3.94
N TYR A 231 13.21 18.07 4.04
CA TYR A 231 14.46 18.60 3.56
C TYR A 231 15.51 18.58 4.67
N TYR A 232 16.72 18.20 4.31
CA TYR A 232 17.88 18.23 5.19
C TYR A 232 18.95 19.11 4.55
N ASP A 233 19.65 19.90 5.35
CA ASP A 233 20.84 20.61 4.90
C ASP A 233 21.98 19.60 4.62
N LEU A 234 23.07 20.08 4.02
CA LEU A 234 24.23 19.22 3.71
C LEU A 234 24.92 18.65 4.96
N SER A 235 24.58 19.14 6.15
CA SER A 235 25.03 18.60 7.44
C SER A 235 24.07 17.57 8.05
N GLY A 236 22.96 17.24 7.33
CA GLY A 236 21.96 16.26 7.77
C GLY A 236 20.93 16.79 8.77
N ARG A 237 20.86 18.12 9.00
CA ARG A 237 19.83 18.70 9.87
C ARG A 237 18.55 18.94 9.08
N LYS A 238 17.41 18.53 9.65
CA LYS A 238 16.09 18.78 9.08
C LYS A 238 15.82 20.29 9.00
N VAL A 239 15.46 20.76 7.81
CA VAL A 239 15.08 22.14 7.57
C VAL A 239 13.58 22.27 7.81
N SER A 240 13.19 23.06 8.81
CA SER A 240 11.79 23.35 9.11
C SER A 240 11.31 24.54 8.27
N GLY A 241 10.20 24.38 7.56
CA GLY A 241 9.60 25.39 6.69
C GLY A 241 9.92 25.18 5.20
N GLN A 242 9.43 26.11 4.37
CA GLN A 242 9.74 26.07 2.93
C GLN A 242 11.25 26.20 2.73
N ALA A 243 11.83 25.28 1.96
CA ALA A 243 13.26 25.34 1.64
C ALA A 243 13.56 26.62 0.87
N ARG A 244 14.40 27.48 1.45
CA ARG A 244 14.92 28.67 0.77
C ARG A 244 15.94 28.25 -0.29
N LYS A 245 16.29 29.18 -1.22
CA LYS A 245 17.32 28.91 -2.25
C LYS A 245 18.55 28.20 -1.66
N GLY A 246 18.98 27.10 -2.25
CA GLY A 246 20.13 26.34 -1.77
C GLY A 246 20.12 24.88 -2.23
N VAL A 247 21.15 24.14 -1.81
CA VAL A 247 21.27 22.71 -2.05
C VAL A 247 20.81 21.96 -0.79
N PHE A 248 19.88 21.06 -0.95
CA PHE A 248 19.30 20.26 0.13
C PHE A 248 19.36 18.77 -0.20
N ILE A 249 19.18 17.93 0.82
CA ILE A 249 19.00 16.49 0.68
C ILE A 249 17.53 16.18 0.97
N THR A 250 16.88 15.47 0.06
CA THR A 250 15.53 14.96 0.24
C THR A 250 15.41 13.59 -0.42
N GLY A 251 14.81 12.61 0.28
CA GLY A 251 14.71 11.24 -0.22
C GLY A 251 16.06 10.54 -0.47
N GLY A 252 17.17 11.10 0.04
CA GLY A 252 18.53 10.59 -0.21
C GLY A 252 19.27 11.32 -1.34
N ASP A 253 18.59 12.17 -2.12
CA ASP A 253 19.14 12.89 -3.27
C ASP A 253 19.45 14.37 -2.96
N LYS A 254 20.42 14.93 -3.70
CA LYS A 254 20.73 16.37 -3.65
C LYS A 254 19.82 17.15 -4.60
N VAL A 255 19.09 18.08 -4.05
CA VAL A 255 18.15 18.94 -4.80
C VAL A 255 18.59 20.41 -4.70
N LEU A 256 18.68 21.08 -5.84
CA LEU A 256 18.93 22.52 -5.93
C LEU A 256 17.60 23.28 -5.93
N VAL A 257 17.34 24.02 -4.87
CA VAL A 257 16.22 24.97 -4.77
C VAL A 257 16.70 26.33 -5.29
N LYS A 258 16.11 26.83 -6.39
CA LYS A 258 16.45 28.11 -7.04
C LYS A 258 15.64 29.28 -6.50
#